data_84e21a54d45f9c562faaf8f017f59a39
#
_entry.id   84e21a54d45f9c562faaf8f017f59a39
#
_cell.length_a   1.000
_cell.length_b   1.000
_cell.length_c   1.000
_cell.angle_alpha   90.00
_cell.angle_beta   90.00
_cell.angle_gamma   90.00
#
_symmetry.space_group_name_H-M   'P 1'
#
loop_
_entity.id
_entity.type
_entity.pdbx_description
1 polymer ?
#
loop_
_entity_poly.entity_id
_entity_poly.type
_entity_poly.pdbx_seq_one_letter_code
_entity_poly.pdbx_strand_id
1 'polypeptide(L)'
;EFKRDQGLDLRQDKQALQRLIEGAEKAKIELSSTTETQISIPFITADAGGPKHLDIKLTRAKFDDLTHDLVERCRQPVKDALADARLTEKDLDEIILVGGSTRIPAVQKLVQELTGKDPNQGVNPDEVVALGAAIQAGVLAGEMEDVVLLDVTPLSLGVETLGGVMTKIIERNTTIPTRHSEIFSTAEDNQPAVD
;
A
#
# COMPACT_ATOMS: atom_id res chain seq x y z
N GLU A 1 -8.00 -24.53 -4.20
CA GLU A 1 -7.70 -25.85 -3.63
C GLU A 1 -8.94 -26.39 -2.92
N PHE A 2 -9.42 -25.80 -1.83
CA PHE A 2 -10.58 -26.29 -1.06
C PHE A 2 -11.81 -26.57 -1.93
N LYS A 3 -12.17 -25.66 -2.86
CA LYS A 3 -13.28 -25.88 -3.81
C LYS A 3 -13.06 -27.10 -4.70
N ARG A 4 -11.83 -27.35 -5.14
CA ARG A 4 -11.49 -28.51 -5.96
C ARG A 4 -11.61 -29.81 -5.16
N ASP A 5 -11.18 -29.80 -3.90
CA ASP A 5 -11.04 -30.99 -3.08
C ASP A 5 -12.33 -31.32 -2.31
N GLN A 6 -13.14 -30.32 -1.94
CA GLN A 6 -14.37 -30.46 -1.16
C GLN A 6 -15.65 -30.08 -1.94
N GLY A 7 -15.53 -29.57 -3.16
CA GLY A 7 -16.67 -29.13 -3.97
C GLY A 7 -17.36 -27.85 -3.51
N LEU A 8 -16.93 -27.26 -2.39
CA LEU A 8 -17.56 -26.10 -1.74
C LEU A 8 -16.78 -24.83 -2.03
N ASP A 9 -17.48 -23.77 -2.40
CA ASP A 9 -16.88 -22.45 -2.65
C ASP A 9 -17.01 -21.55 -1.42
N LEU A 10 -15.95 -21.42 -0.64
CA LEU A 10 -15.92 -20.61 0.58
C LEU A 10 -16.22 -19.12 0.36
N ARG A 11 -16.14 -18.62 -0.89
CA ARG A 11 -16.46 -17.23 -1.22
C ARG A 11 -17.95 -16.92 -1.12
N GLN A 12 -18.80 -17.94 -1.12
CA GLN A 12 -20.26 -17.81 -0.98
C GLN A 12 -20.71 -17.72 0.49
N ASP A 13 -19.85 -18.11 1.42
CA ASP A 13 -20.08 -18.02 2.87
C ASP A 13 -19.23 -16.87 3.43
N LYS A 14 -19.89 -15.77 3.85
CA LYS A 14 -19.19 -14.59 4.36
C LYS A 14 -18.35 -14.85 5.59
N GLN A 15 -18.79 -15.76 6.49
CA GLN A 15 -18.03 -16.09 7.69
C GLN A 15 -16.82 -16.94 7.35
N ALA A 16 -16.98 -17.94 6.47
CA ALA A 16 -15.87 -18.74 5.99
C ALA A 16 -14.83 -17.89 5.23
N LEU A 17 -15.30 -16.96 4.39
CA LEU A 17 -14.43 -16.05 3.66
C LEU A 17 -13.63 -15.16 4.61
N GLN A 18 -14.27 -14.57 5.62
CA GLN A 18 -13.59 -13.71 6.60
C GLN A 18 -12.50 -14.49 7.36
N ARG A 19 -12.81 -15.68 7.85
CA ARG A 19 -11.84 -16.55 8.53
C ARG A 19 -10.69 -16.98 7.60
N LEU A 20 -10.98 -17.18 6.31
CA LEU A 20 -9.96 -17.48 5.32
C LEU A 20 -9.02 -16.29 5.09
N ILE A 21 -9.56 -15.07 5.01
CA ILE A 21 -8.77 -13.83 4.87
C ILE A 21 -7.86 -13.64 6.09
N GLU A 22 -8.39 -13.82 7.30
CA GLU A 22 -7.60 -13.72 8.54
C GLU A 22 -6.49 -14.77 8.60
N GLY A 23 -6.80 -16.03 8.22
CA GLY A 23 -5.81 -17.09 8.14
C GLY A 23 -4.73 -16.83 7.09
N ALA A 24 -5.10 -16.26 5.95
CA ALA A 24 -4.16 -15.89 4.90
C ALA A 24 -3.27 -14.71 5.32
N GLU A 25 -3.82 -13.70 6.01
CA GLU A 25 -3.04 -12.57 6.55
C GLU A 25 -2.02 -13.04 7.58
N LYS A 26 -2.44 -13.91 8.50
CA LYS A 26 -1.53 -14.52 9.47
C LYS A 26 -0.40 -15.29 8.77
N ALA A 27 -0.73 -16.10 7.77
CA ALA A 27 0.26 -16.85 7.00
C ALA A 27 1.23 -15.94 6.26
N LYS A 28 0.74 -14.84 5.66
CA LYS A 28 1.59 -13.81 5.03
C LYS A 28 2.61 -13.24 6.01
N ILE A 29 2.19 -12.89 7.22
CA ILE A 29 3.07 -12.36 8.27
C ILE A 29 4.13 -13.38 8.66
N GLU A 30 3.72 -14.63 8.94
CA GLU A 30 4.63 -15.71 9.32
C GLU A 30 5.66 -16.02 8.23
N LEU A 31 5.25 -16.02 6.96
CA LEU A 31 6.13 -16.26 5.82
C LEU A 31 7.18 -15.16 5.59
N SER A 32 7.08 -14.02 6.25
CA SER A 32 8.15 -13.02 6.25
C SER A 32 9.38 -13.50 7.04
N SER A 33 9.20 -14.35 8.04
CA SER A 33 10.28 -14.88 8.89
C SER A 33 10.56 -16.36 8.69
N THR A 34 9.54 -17.17 8.31
CA THR A 34 9.66 -18.61 8.10
C THR A 34 9.60 -18.97 6.61
N THR A 35 10.10 -20.14 6.24
CA THR A 35 10.04 -20.64 4.86
C THR A 35 8.76 -21.38 4.54
N GLU A 36 8.00 -21.76 5.57
CA GLU A 36 6.70 -22.42 5.43
C GLU A 36 5.81 -22.14 6.63
N THR A 37 4.50 -22.24 6.44
CA THR A 37 3.50 -22.13 7.48
C THR A 37 2.30 -23.04 7.18
N GLN A 38 1.43 -23.23 8.16
CA GLN A 38 0.21 -24.03 8.03
C GLN A 38 -1.01 -23.16 8.31
N ILE A 39 -1.94 -23.09 7.36
CA ILE A 39 -3.24 -22.44 7.54
C ILE A 39 -4.21 -23.53 7.98
N SER A 40 -4.54 -23.56 9.27
CA SER A 40 -5.47 -24.50 9.87
C SER A 40 -6.69 -23.76 10.41
N ILE A 41 -7.85 -23.99 9.77
CA ILE A 41 -9.11 -23.37 10.15
C ILE A 41 -10.15 -24.49 10.38
N PRO A 42 -10.31 -24.93 11.62
CA PRO A 42 -11.28 -25.96 11.95
C PRO A 42 -12.71 -25.42 11.78
N PHE A 43 -13.62 -26.28 11.35
CA PHE A 43 -15.05 -25.95 11.16
C PHE A 43 -15.25 -24.71 10.28
N ILE A 44 -14.53 -24.64 9.14
CA ILE A 44 -14.60 -23.47 8.24
C ILE A 44 -15.98 -23.36 7.58
N THR A 45 -16.60 -24.50 7.27
CA THR A 45 -17.96 -24.62 6.73
C THR A 45 -18.52 -26.00 7.03
N ALA A 46 -19.76 -26.28 6.60
CA ALA A 46 -20.38 -27.57 6.71
C ALA A 46 -21.25 -27.88 5.48
N ASP A 47 -21.44 -29.17 5.19
CA ASP A 47 -22.38 -29.68 4.20
C ASP A 47 -23.22 -30.81 4.77
N ALA A 48 -23.99 -31.53 3.92
CA ALA A 48 -24.78 -32.66 4.33
C ALA A 48 -23.95 -33.82 4.93
N GLY A 49 -22.66 -33.89 4.64
CA GLY A 49 -21.70 -34.84 5.19
C GLY A 49 -21.08 -34.40 6.51
N GLY A 50 -21.44 -33.21 7.03
CA GLY A 50 -20.97 -32.71 8.32
C GLY A 50 -19.97 -31.56 8.18
N PRO A 51 -19.27 -31.21 9.28
CA PRO A 51 -18.32 -30.09 9.31
C PRO A 51 -17.10 -30.36 8.43
N LYS A 52 -16.62 -29.29 7.80
CA LYS A 52 -15.39 -29.29 6.98
C LYS A 52 -14.32 -28.41 7.62
N HIS A 53 -13.10 -28.84 7.45
CA HIS A 53 -11.91 -28.17 7.98
C HIS A 53 -11.00 -27.77 6.83
N LEU A 54 -10.36 -26.62 6.96
CA LEU A 54 -9.28 -26.23 6.08
C LEU A 54 -7.95 -26.51 6.77
N ASP A 55 -7.06 -27.21 6.10
CA ASP A 55 -5.70 -27.46 6.54
C ASP A 55 -4.77 -27.48 5.34
N ILE A 56 -4.01 -26.38 5.15
CA ILE A 56 -3.17 -26.17 3.98
C ILE A 56 -1.78 -25.74 4.44
N LYS A 57 -0.76 -26.46 3.98
CA LYS A 57 0.63 -26.05 4.09
C LYS A 57 0.96 -25.07 2.97
N LEU A 58 1.49 -23.90 3.34
CA LEU A 58 1.92 -22.86 2.40
C LEU A 58 3.41 -22.59 2.59
N THR A 59 4.19 -22.67 1.50
CA THR A 59 5.60 -22.30 1.49
C THR A 59 5.78 -20.86 1.05
N ARG A 60 6.87 -20.20 1.50
CA ARG A 60 7.25 -18.87 1.02
C ARG A 60 7.38 -18.83 -0.50
N ALA A 61 8.01 -19.84 -1.11
CA ALA A 61 8.15 -19.91 -2.55
C ALA A 61 6.78 -19.89 -3.26
N LYS A 62 5.78 -20.60 -2.72
CA LYS A 62 4.41 -20.57 -3.29
C LYS A 62 3.70 -19.25 -3.02
N PHE A 63 3.94 -18.62 -1.89
CA PHE A 63 3.45 -17.29 -1.60
C PHE A 63 4.05 -16.25 -2.56
N ASP A 64 5.36 -16.27 -2.76
CA ASP A 64 6.07 -15.38 -3.68
C ASP A 64 5.56 -15.55 -5.12
N ASP A 65 5.34 -16.79 -5.58
CA ASP A 65 4.75 -17.10 -6.88
C ASP A 65 3.33 -16.50 -7.04
N LEU A 66 2.49 -16.62 -6.00
CA LEU A 66 1.12 -16.10 -6.01
C LEU A 66 1.05 -14.57 -5.95
N THR A 67 2.06 -13.91 -5.40
CA THR A 67 2.10 -12.46 -5.20
C THR A 67 3.08 -11.75 -6.13
N HIS A 68 3.74 -12.48 -7.02
CA HIS A 68 4.76 -11.95 -7.92
C HIS A 68 4.30 -10.71 -8.67
N ASP A 69 3.12 -10.76 -9.28
CA ASP A 69 2.56 -9.65 -10.04
C ASP A 69 2.33 -8.40 -9.20
N LEU A 70 1.96 -8.59 -7.92
CA LEU A 70 1.75 -7.48 -6.98
C LEU A 70 3.08 -6.83 -6.61
N VAL A 71 4.12 -7.63 -6.38
CA VAL A 71 5.47 -7.14 -6.07
C VAL A 71 6.05 -6.41 -7.28
N GLU A 72 5.95 -6.97 -8.49
CA GLU A 72 6.45 -6.34 -9.71
C GLU A 72 5.75 -5.01 -10.03
N ARG A 73 4.49 -4.84 -9.69
CA ARG A 73 3.77 -3.56 -9.83
C ARG A 73 4.38 -2.43 -9.01
N CYS A 74 5.15 -2.72 -7.95
CA CYS A 74 5.86 -1.71 -7.18
C CYS A 74 7.06 -1.10 -7.93
N ARG A 75 7.56 -1.76 -8.96
CA ARG A 75 8.74 -1.34 -9.73
C ARG A 75 8.53 0.00 -10.42
N GLN A 76 7.40 0.18 -11.07
CA GLN A 76 7.14 1.41 -11.84
C GLN A 76 7.02 2.65 -10.96
N PRO A 77 6.24 2.66 -9.85
CA PRO A 77 6.18 3.81 -8.95
C PRO A 77 7.53 4.26 -8.40
N VAL A 78 8.45 3.33 -8.13
CA VAL A 78 9.81 3.68 -7.68
C VAL A 78 10.58 4.40 -8.78
N LYS A 79 10.51 3.91 -10.02
CA LYS A 79 11.15 4.57 -11.17
C LYS A 79 10.56 5.94 -11.45
N ASP A 80 9.24 6.07 -11.38
CA ASP A 80 8.55 7.34 -11.60
C ASP A 80 8.93 8.37 -10.54
N ALA A 81 9.02 7.96 -9.27
CA ALA A 81 9.44 8.84 -8.19
C ALA A 81 10.88 9.34 -8.36
N LEU A 82 11.81 8.48 -8.77
CA LEU A 82 13.18 8.88 -9.08
C LEU A 82 13.23 9.84 -10.27
N ALA A 83 12.49 9.56 -11.33
CA ALA A 83 12.42 10.42 -12.50
C ALA A 83 11.81 11.80 -12.17
N ASP A 84 10.75 11.86 -11.39
CA ASP A 84 10.12 13.10 -10.93
C ASP A 84 11.10 13.94 -10.08
N ALA A 85 11.88 13.27 -9.22
CA ALA A 85 12.93 13.92 -8.43
C ALA A 85 14.16 14.29 -9.26
N ARG A 86 14.27 13.84 -10.51
CA ARG A 86 15.46 13.95 -11.38
C ARG A 86 16.71 13.33 -10.74
N LEU A 87 16.51 12.24 -10.02
CA LEU A 87 17.54 11.45 -9.38
C LEU A 87 17.70 10.09 -10.06
N THR A 88 18.85 9.52 -9.86
CA THR A 88 19.13 8.11 -10.19
C THR A 88 19.29 7.31 -8.90
N GLU A 89 19.30 5.99 -9.02
CA GLU A 89 19.53 5.08 -7.89
C GLU A 89 20.88 5.33 -7.19
N LYS A 90 21.86 5.92 -7.89
CA LYS A 90 23.19 6.26 -7.34
C LYS A 90 23.17 7.48 -6.43
N ASP A 91 22.21 8.35 -6.64
CA ASP A 91 22.05 9.61 -5.90
C ASP A 91 21.33 9.42 -4.55
N LEU A 92 20.82 8.20 -4.30
CA LEU A 92 20.18 7.86 -3.03
C LEU A 92 21.26 7.59 -1.96
N ASP A 93 21.20 8.27 -0.82
CA ASP A 93 22.08 8.00 0.33
C ASP A 93 21.63 6.77 1.10
N GLU A 94 20.37 6.72 1.47
CA GLU A 94 19.75 5.64 2.23
C GLU A 94 18.39 5.24 1.66
N ILE A 95 17.99 4.01 1.98
CA ILE A 95 16.69 3.44 1.64
C ILE A 95 16.01 3.01 2.92
N ILE A 96 14.87 3.60 3.19
CA ILE A 96 14.05 3.30 4.37
C ILE A 96 12.74 2.67 3.91
N LEU A 97 12.45 1.47 4.40
CA LEU A 97 11.22 0.77 4.13
C LEU A 97 10.20 1.05 5.22
N VAL A 98 8.98 1.38 4.80
CA VAL A 98 7.87 1.78 5.69
C VAL A 98 6.64 0.94 5.40
N GLY A 99 5.95 0.51 6.47
CA GLY A 99 4.76 -0.33 6.42
C GLY A 99 5.05 -1.82 6.51
N GLY A 100 4.15 -2.57 7.16
CA GLY A 100 4.33 -3.99 7.49
C GLY A 100 4.59 -4.88 6.26
N SER A 101 4.04 -4.56 5.09
CA SER A 101 4.27 -5.32 3.85
C SER A 101 5.72 -5.27 3.36
N THR A 102 6.51 -4.28 3.78
CA THR A 102 7.94 -4.19 3.44
C THR A 102 8.80 -5.22 4.18
N ARG A 103 8.22 -5.94 5.14
CA ARG A 103 8.88 -7.09 5.80
C ARG A 103 8.95 -8.32 4.90
N ILE A 104 8.16 -8.35 3.81
CA ILE A 104 8.15 -9.47 2.85
C ILE A 104 9.49 -9.52 2.13
N PRO A 105 10.23 -10.65 2.17
CA PRO A 105 11.55 -10.76 1.56
C PRO A 105 11.59 -10.42 0.07
N ALA A 106 10.55 -10.79 -0.69
CA ALA A 106 10.44 -10.46 -2.10
C ALA A 106 10.38 -8.94 -2.37
N VAL A 107 9.74 -8.17 -1.47
CA VAL A 107 9.71 -6.70 -1.56
C VAL A 107 11.08 -6.11 -1.29
N GLN A 108 11.78 -6.58 -0.24
CA GLN A 108 13.14 -6.14 0.08
C GLN A 108 14.11 -6.43 -1.07
N LYS A 109 14.01 -7.62 -1.66
CA LYS A 109 14.80 -8.02 -2.82
C LYS A 109 14.53 -7.13 -4.03
N LEU A 110 13.27 -6.83 -4.32
CA LEU A 110 12.90 -5.91 -5.41
C LEU A 110 13.56 -4.53 -5.21
N VAL A 111 13.51 -3.99 -4.00
CA VAL A 111 14.11 -2.69 -3.68
C VAL A 111 15.63 -2.74 -3.88
N GLN A 112 16.29 -3.78 -3.38
CA GLN A 112 17.72 -4.00 -3.58
C GLN A 112 18.09 -4.11 -5.06
N GLU A 113 17.30 -4.84 -5.86
CA GLU A 113 17.49 -4.94 -7.31
C GLU A 113 17.35 -3.59 -8.03
N LEU A 114 16.41 -2.75 -7.59
CA LEU A 114 16.15 -1.44 -8.19
C LEU A 114 17.19 -0.39 -7.83
N THR A 115 17.74 -0.45 -6.62
CA THR A 115 18.58 0.61 -6.07
C THR A 115 20.05 0.22 -5.92
N GLY A 116 20.34 -1.08 -5.98
CA GLY A 116 21.68 -1.63 -5.72
C GLY A 116 22.14 -1.50 -4.27
N LYS A 117 21.24 -1.10 -3.35
CA LYS A 117 21.55 -0.86 -1.93
C LYS A 117 20.65 -1.71 -1.03
N ASP A 118 21.19 -2.13 0.10
CA ASP A 118 20.40 -2.77 1.15
C ASP A 118 19.54 -1.71 1.88
N PRO A 119 18.25 -2.01 2.17
CA PRO A 119 17.44 -1.15 2.99
C PRO A 119 17.99 -1.00 4.41
N ASN A 120 17.86 0.19 4.99
CA ASN A 120 18.23 0.48 6.36
C ASN A 120 17.42 -0.39 7.33
N GLN A 121 18.10 -1.06 8.25
CA GLN A 121 17.52 -1.96 9.25
C GLN A 121 17.29 -1.28 10.62
N GLY A 122 17.70 -0.02 10.77
CA GLY A 122 17.65 0.71 12.04
C GLY A 122 16.26 1.30 12.37
N VAL A 123 15.34 1.24 11.42
CA VAL A 123 14.01 1.83 11.57
C VAL A 123 12.94 0.73 11.62
N ASN A 124 12.04 0.78 12.61
CA ASN A 124 10.89 -0.13 12.65
C ASN A 124 9.85 0.31 11.61
N PRO A 125 9.58 -0.49 10.57
CA PRO A 125 8.67 -0.11 9.50
C PRO A 125 7.20 0.02 9.94
N ASP A 126 6.82 -0.53 11.10
CA ASP A 126 5.45 -0.45 11.62
C ASP A 126 5.20 0.82 12.45
N GLU A 127 6.26 1.40 13.03
CA GLU A 127 6.18 2.51 13.98
C GLU A 127 6.69 3.85 13.42
N VAL A 128 7.51 3.82 12.39
CA VAL A 128 8.22 5.01 11.88
C VAL A 128 7.29 6.14 11.46
N VAL A 129 6.09 5.83 10.94
CA VAL A 129 5.10 6.85 10.56
C VAL A 129 4.57 7.58 11.79
N ALA A 130 4.25 6.85 12.86
CA ALA A 130 3.80 7.43 14.11
C ALA A 130 4.89 8.29 14.75
N LEU A 131 6.15 7.83 14.71
CA LEU A 131 7.30 8.59 15.18
C LEU A 131 7.50 9.88 14.37
N GLY A 132 7.44 9.80 13.05
CA GLY A 132 7.54 10.95 12.16
C GLY A 132 6.41 11.97 12.39
N ALA A 133 5.18 11.50 12.61
CA ALA A 133 4.04 12.35 12.96
C ALA A 133 4.23 13.06 14.31
N ALA A 134 4.79 12.38 15.31
CA ALA A 134 5.11 12.98 16.60
C ALA A 134 6.19 14.06 16.47
N ILE A 135 7.24 13.81 15.69
CA ILE A 135 8.29 14.82 15.40
C ILE A 135 7.68 16.04 14.71
N GLN A 136 6.84 15.82 13.69
CA GLN A 136 6.17 16.92 12.98
C GLN A 136 5.24 17.72 13.89
N ALA A 137 4.55 17.09 14.81
CA ALA A 137 3.75 17.79 15.83
C ALA A 137 4.63 18.67 16.71
N GLY A 138 5.80 18.20 17.14
CA GLY A 138 6.77 19.00 17.90
C GLY A 138 7.30 20.22 17.10
N VAL A 139 7.55 20.06 15.81
CA VAL A 139 7.93 21.18 14.93
C VAL A 139 6.81 22.21 14.85
N LEU A 140 5.54 21.77 14.65
CA LEU A 140 4.39 22.66 14.57
C LEU A 140 4.09 23.37 15.90
N ALA A 141 4.40 22.74 17.04
CA ALA A 141 4.28 23.33 18.36
C ALA A 141 5.43 24.31 18.70
N GLY A 142 6.46 24.38 17.87
CA GLY A 142 7.66 25.21 18.12
C GLY A 142 8.60 24.62 19.17
N GLU A 143 8.47 23.33 19.48
CA GLU A 143 9.34 22.61 20.41
C GLU A 143 10.60 22.04 19.75
N MET A 144 10.60 21.95 18.41
CA MET A 144 11.71 21.47 17.58
C MET A 144 11.95 22.44 16.44
N GLU A 145 13.16 22.99 16.35
CA GLU A 145 13.53 23.99 15.33
C GLU A 145 14.50 23.43 14.27
N ASP A 146 15.13 22.29 14.53
CA ASP A 146 16.21 21.73 13.71
C ASP A 146 15.72 20.86 12.54
N VAL A 147 14.41 20.64 12.40
CA VAL A 147 13.82 19.77 11.36
C VAL A 147 12.82 20.57 10.54
N VAL A 148 13.04 20.60 9.22
CA VAL A 148 12.10 21.18 8.25
C VAL A 148 11.60 20.08 7.33
N LEU A 149 10.28 19.87 7.31
CA LEU A 149 9.62 19.02 6.32
C LEU A 149 9.01 19.89 5.24
N LEU A 150 9.45 19.69 4.00
CA LEU A 150 8.80 20.20 2.79
C LEU A 150 8.13 19.02 2.09
N ASP A 151 6.82 19.06 2.01
CA ASP A 151 6.02 18.04 1.36
C ASP A 151 5.40 18.58 0.07
N VAL A 152 4.87 17.69 -0.76
CA VAL A 152 4.28 18.03 -2.05
C VAL A 152 2.95 17.34 -2.24
N THR A 153 2.11 17.90 -3.11
CA THR A 153 0.89 17.23 -3.56
C THR A 153 1.25 16.02 -4.42
N PRO A 154 0.80 14.79 -4.09
CA PRO A 154 1.14 13.59 -4.86
C PRO A 154 0.37 13.52 -6.19
N LEU A 155 -0.78 14.20 -6.28
CA LEU A 155 -1.66 14.27 -7.44
C LEU A 155 -2.03 15.72 -7.71
N SER A 156 -2.34 16.03 -8.97
CA SER A 156 -2.96 17.32 -9.32
C SER A 156 -4.36 17.39 -8.72
N LEU A 157 -4.69 18.54 -8.15
CA LEU A 157 -6.02 18.86 -7.61
C LEU A 157 -6.74 19.81 -8.55
N GLY A 158 -8.02 19.60 -8.74
CA GLY A 158 -8.81 20.41 -9.65
C GLY A 158 -10.29 20.18 -9.46
N VAL A 159 -11.07 20.75 -10.35
CA VAL A 159 -12.53 20.57 -10.41
C VAL A 159 -12.92 19.91 -11.73
N GLU A 160 -13.98 19.12 -11.69
CA GLU A 160 -14.60 18.63 -12.91
C GLU A 160 -15.41 19.76 -13.54
N THR A 161 -15.17 20.01 -14.82
CA THR A 161 -15.87 21.03 -15.62
C THR A 161 -16.75 20.36 -16.67
N LEU A 162 -17.50 21.15 -17.42
CA LEU A 162 -18.44 20.67 -18.44
C LEU A 162 -17.79 19.62 -19.35
N GLY A 163 -18.49 18.50 -19.53
CA GLY A 163 -18.03 17.39 -20.38
C GLY A 163 -17.10 16.39 -19.66
N GLY A 164 -17.02 16.43 -18.32
CA GLY A 164 -16.20 15.50 -17.55
C GLY A 164 -14.71 15.81 -17.62
N VAL A 165 -14.35 17.05 -17.97
CA VAL A 165 -12.95 17.48 -18.09
C VAL A 165 -12.44 17.96 -16.74
N MET A 166 -11.32 17.38 -16.28
CA MET A 166 -10.63 17.85 -15.09
C MET A 166 -9.85 19.13 -15.41
N THR A 167 -10.27 20.24 -14.82
CA THR A 167 -9.51 21.50 -14.83
C THR A 167 -8.64 21.55 -13.61
N LYS A 168 -7.31 21.45 -13.82
CA LYS A 168 -6.33 21.46 -12.74
C LYS A 168 -6.19 22.85 -12.16
N ILE A 169 -6.19 22.96 -10.84
CA ILE A 169 -5.96 24.20 -10.09
C ILE A 169 -4.59 24.17 -9.39
N ILE A 170 -4.23 23.00 -8.85
CA ILE A 170 -2.93 22.78 -8.23
C ILE A 170 -2.29 21.58 -8.94
N GLU A 171 -1.14 21.77 -9.53
CA GLU A 171 -0.41 20.69 -10.19
C GLU A 171 0.22 19.72 -9.18
N ARG A 172 0.36 18.46 -9.56
CA ARG A 172 1.13 17.48 -8.77
C ARG A 172 2.54 17.98 -8.54
N ASN A 173 3.17 17.53 -7.45
CA ASN A 173 4.50 17.96 -7.02
C ASN A 173 4.59 19.46 -6.65
N THR A 174 3.46 20.13 -6.39
CA THR A 174 3.44 21.47 -5.80
C THR A 174 3.76 21.39 -4.32
N THR A 175 4.75 22.15 -3.85
CA THR A 175 5.11 22.20 -2.42
C THR A 175 3.94 22.70 -1.58
N ILE A 176 3.70 22.06 -0.45
CA ILE A 176 2.69 22.45 0.53
C ILE A 176 3.34 23.02 1.82
N PRO A 177 2.67 23.97 2.49
CA PRO A 177 1.32 24.47 2.23
C PRO A 177 1.23 25.35 1.00
N THR A 178 0.15 25.21 0.22
CA THR A 178 -0.13 26.05 -0.95
C THR A 178 -1.58 26.51 -0.97
N ARG A 179 -1.86 27.58 -1.69
CA ARG A 179 -3.22 28.10 -1.90
C ARG A 179 -3.34 28.62 -3.31
N HIS A 180 -4.40 28.20 -3.98
CA HIS A 180 -4.76 28.68 -5.30
C HIS A 180 -6.26 28.99 -5.36
N SER A 181 -6.66 29.98 -6.18
CA SER A 181 -8.04 30.37 -6.38
C SER A 181 -8.26 30.63 -7.86
N GLU A 182 -9.33 30.03 -8.38
CA GLU A 182 -9.76 30.21 -9.75
C GLU A 182 -11.24 30.65 -9.78
N ILE A 183 -11.62 31.36 -10.83
CA ILE A 183 -13.00 31.80 -11.05
C ILE A 183 -13.59 30.96 -12.16
N PHE A 184 -14.70 30.32 -11.85
CA PHE A 184 -15.49 29.54 -12.81
C PHE A 184 -16.84 30.22 -13.02
N SER A 185 -17.39 30.07 -14.21
CA SER A 185 -18.77 30.45 -14.54
C SER A 185 -19.64 29.19 -14.66
N THR A 186 -20.95 29.39 -14.55
CA THR A 186 -21.92 28.33 -14.86
C THR A 186 -21.90 27.98 -16.36
N ALA A 187 -22.18 26.73 -16.70
CA ALA A 187 -22.25 26.27 -18.09
C ALA A 187 -23.47 26.81 -18.85
N GLU A 188 -24.56 27.11 -18.13
CA GLU A 188 -25.82 27.63 -18.69
C GLU A 188 -26.36 28.79 -17.84
N ASP A 189 -27.15 29.67 -18.48
CA ASP A 189 -27.83 30.73 -17.78
C ASP A 189 -28.86 30.16 -16.79
N ASN A 190 -28.88 30.70 -15.56
CA ASN A 190 -29.78 30.26 -14.48
C ASN A 190 -29.51 28.81 -14.01
N GLN A 191 -28.35 28.27 -14.18
CA GLN A 191 -27.97 26.97 -13.63
C GLN A 191 -28.19 26.97 -12.10
N PRO A 192 -29.01 26.04 -11.54
CA PRO A 192 -29.45 26.11 -10.14
C PRO A 192 -28.39 25.55 -9.14
N ALA A 193 -27.45 24.77 -9.61
CA ALA A 193 -26.41 24.14 -8.77
C ALA A 193 -25.13 23.87 -9.56
N VAL A 194 -24.02 23.75 -8.83
CA VAL A 194 -22.74 23.21 -9.27
C VAL A 194 -22.34 22.09 -8.30
N ASP A 195 -21.80 21.01 -8.81
CA ASP A 195 -21.29 19.88 -8.01
C ASP A 195 -19.80 20.03 -7.71
#